data_dfaf689838254732bad8a64b5d536b12
#
_entry.id   dfaf689838254732bad8a64b5d536b12
#
_cell.length_a   1.000
_cell.length_b   1.000
_cell.length_c   1.000
_cell.angle_alpha   90.00
_cell.angle_beta   90.00
_cell.angle_gamma   90.00
#
_symmetry.space_group_name_H-M   'P 1'
#
loop_
_entity.id
_entity.type
_entity.pdbx_description
1 polymer ?
#
loop_
_entity_poly.entity_id
_entity_poly.type
_entity_poly.pdbx_seq_one_letter_code
_entity_poly.pdbx_strand_id
1 'polypeptide(L)'
;MRIRSNIKTLFLSACTLLCACRQNVISGPADFVFSTENIEGDEAYYSKPAVITGHIANRDIYPNVTEVGITIPFYDRVDNRQTSLIYEDRFGFSVLPYAPRTISMAPYVDHLVVCPGDSIHVELDFAELGKVRFSGNGAENNVKMNEFHMYYYLSHDWPSHGNYEVAADGTPVRKYKDAASLSEALKEKLAYHLSRLEAFIKEKHPSKELEALCRKEIEADYYSRLIQGLLSYKNAGEDVTDYFRVKDAAGLFSPDCMPSNLFELSSNINYWLLHDMDPEEAALMMADNT
;
A
#
# COMPACT_ATOMS: atom_id res chain seq x y z
N MET A 1 -9.15 -11.03 30.41
CA MET A 1 -9.57 -9.64 30.65
C MET A 1 -8.43 -8.59 30.64
N ARG A 2 -7.13 -8.94 30.76
CA ARG A 2 -5.98 -7.97 30.68
C ARG A 2 -5.40 -7.76 29.28
N ILE A 3 -5.70 -8.62 28.31
CA ILE A 3 -5.17 -8.53 26.93
C ILE A 3 -5.93 -7.47 26.08
N ARG A 4 -7.23 -7.23 26.36
CA ARG A 4 -8.05 -6.22 25.66
C ARG A 4 -7.55 -4.77 25.84
N SER A 5 -6.98 -4.45 27.02
CA SER A 5 -6.45 -3.10 27.30
C SER A 5 -5.20 -2.76 26.47
N ASN A 6 -4.33 -3.73 26.19
CA ASN A 6 -3.07 -3.49 25.47
C ASN A 6 -3.26 -3.30 23.97
N ILE A 7 -4.30 -3.92 23.38
CA ILE A 7 -4.61 -3.75 21.94
C ILE A 7 -5.21 -2.37 21.69
N LYS A 8 -6.13 -1.93 22.56
CA LYS A 8 -6.69 -0.54 22.48
C LYS A 8 -5.58 0.51 22.59
N THR A 9 -4.59 0.30 23.44
CA THR A 9 -3.46 1.23 23.62
C THR A 9 -2.51 1.23 22.42
N LEU A 10 -2.30 0.09 21.75
CA LEU A 10 -1.46 0.00 20.56
C LEU A 10 -2.11 0.71 19.36
N PHE A 11 -3.42 0.52 19.16
CA PHE A 11 -4.15 1.19 18.06
C PHE A 11 -4.31 2.70 18.30
N LEU A 12 -4.62 3.14 19.52
CA LEU A 12 -4.67 4.57 19.84
C LEU A 12 -3.30 5.24 19.72
N SER A 13 -2.20 4.57 20.12
CA SER A 13 -0.85 5.12 19.95
C SER A 13 -0.44 5.26 18.48
N ALA A 14 -0.81 4.33 17.62
CA ALA A 14 -0.55 4.45 16.19
C ALA A 14 -1.38 5.58 15.54
N CYS A 15 -2.66 5.72 15.92
CA CYS A 15 -3.53 6.78 15.40
C CYS A 15 -3.16 8.18 15.93
N THR A 16 -2.76 8.32 17.20
CA THR A 16 -2.42 9.64 17.77
C THR A 16 -1.09 10.21 17.26
N LEU A 17 -0.14 9.36 16.87
CA LEU A 17 1.10 9.81 16.21
C LEU A 17 0.86 10.30 14.77
N LEU A 18 -0.21 9.87 14.11
CA LEU A 18 -0.52 10.22 12.72
C LEU A 18 -1.39 11.49 12.55
N CYS A 19 -2.13 11.91 13.60
CA CYS A 19 -3.01 13.09 13.55
C CYS A 19 -2.29 14.45 13.59
N ALA A 20 -0.97 14.51 13.75
CA ALA A 20 -0.26 15.78 13.96
C ALA A 20 0.15 16.53 12.69
N CYS A 21 -0.05 15.98 11.49
CA CYS A 21 0.46 16.58 10.26
C CYS A 21 -0.64 16.95 9.26
N ARG A 22 -1.22 18.14 9.42
CA ARG A 22 -1.84 18.85 8.29
C ARG A 22 -0.71 19.36 7.38
N GLN A 23 -0.50 18.70 6.25
CA GLN A 23 0.38 19.22 5.21
C GLN A 23 -0.31 20.38 4.49
N ASN A 24 0.32 21.54 4.50
CA ASN A 24 -0.09 22.63 3.63
C ASN A 24 0.37 22.33 2.20
N VAL A 25 -0.60 22.20 1.29
CA VAL A 25 -0.33 22.05 -0.13
C VAL A 25 0.17 23.40 -0.68
N ILE A 26 1.39 23.44 -1.16
CA ILE A 26 1.93 24.58 -1.90
C ILE A 26 2.05 24.15 -3.36
N SER A 27 1.17 24.66 -4.21
CA SER A 27 1.29 24.54 -5.66
C SER A 27 1.96 25.78 -6.22
N GLY A 28 3.09 25.62 -6.89
CA GLY A 28 3.81 26.71 -7.54
C GLY A 28 4.82 26.20 -8.58
N PRO A 29 5.35 27.06 -9.44
CA PRO A 29 6.27 26.66 -10.51
C PRO A 29 7.63 26.18 -9.97
N ALA A 30 8.41 25.55 -10.82
CA ALA A 30 9.56 24.67 -10.62
C ALA A 30 10.77 25.16 -9.79
N ASP A 31 10.71 26.31 -9.13
CA ASP A 31 11.78 26.81 -8.26
C ASP A 31 11.42 26.67 -6.78
N PHE A 32 11.15 25.42 -6.35
CA PHE A 32 10.85 25.14 -4.96
C PHE A 32 12.12 25.14 -4.11
N VAL A 33 12.33 26.19 -3.33
CA VAL A 33 13.31 26.18 -2.23
C VAL A 33 12.55 25.85 -0.96
N PHE A 34 12.79 24.66 -0.42
CA PHE A 34 12.28 24.28 0.90
C PHE A 34 13.32 24.58 1.97
N SER A 35 12.95 25.37 2.98
CA SER A 35 13.76 25.54 4.16
C SER A 35 13.51 24.38 5.13
N THR A 36 14.57 23.63 5.41
CA THR A 36 14.59 22.56 6.44
C THR A 36 15.27 23.05 7.72
N GLU A 37 15.29 24.35 7.96
CA GLU A 37 15.96 24.92 9.15
C GLU A 37 15.23 24.49 10.43
N ASN A 38 15.98 23.83 11.32
CA ASN A 38 15.69 23.53 12.72
C ASN A 38 14.99 22.20 13.06
N ILE A 39 15.40 21.09 12.46
CA ILE A 39 15.03 19.76 12.98
C ILE A 39 16.31 19.03 13.41
N GLU A 40 16.50 18.87 14.72
CA GLU A 40 17.65 18.18 15.32
C GLU A 40 17.28 16.71 15.68
N GLY A 41 18.24 15.78 15.45
CA GLY A 41 18.17 14.40 15.91
C GLY A 41 17.66 13.39 14.87
N ASP A 42 17.30 12.19 15.35
CA ASP A 42 16.73 11.11 14.50
C ASP A 42 15.40 11.51 13.84
N GLU A 43 14.70 12.48 14.39
CA GLU A 43 13.55 13.14 13.74
C GLU A 43 13.94 13.78 12.41
N ALA A 44 15.18 14.19 12.24
CA ALA A 44 15.69 14.78 10.99
C ALA A 44 15.66 13.80 9.80
N TYR A 45 15.74 12.49 10.03
CA TYR A 45 15.60 11.52 8.96
C TYR A 45 14.15 11.41 8.47
N TYR A 46 13.21 11.31 9.42
CA TYR A 46 11.78 11.18 9.13
C TYR A 46 11.13 12.46 8.60
N SER A 47 11.81 13.59 8.72
CA SER A 47 11.31 14.90 8.28
C SER A 47 11.89 15.38 6.95
N LYS A 48 12.71 14.57 6.26
CA LYS A 48 13.25 14.95 4.95
C LYS A 48 12.16 14.82 3.89
N PRO A 49 11.75 15.93 3.26
CA PRO A 49 10.82 15.86 2.14
C PRO A 49 11.45 15.11 0.97
N ALA A 50 10.65 14.31 0.29
CA ALA A 50 10.97 13.81 -1.02
C ALA A 50 10.37 14.73 -2.07
N VAL A 51 11.14 15.01 -3.11
CA VAL A 51 10.71 15.85 -4.23
C VAL A 51 10.50 14.97 -5.45
N ILE A 52 9.31 15.06 -6.04
CA ILE A 52 8.96 14.39 -7.27
C ILE A 52 8.72 15.47 -8.32
N THR A 53 9.52 15.48 -9.36
CA THR A 53 9.32 16.36 -10.52
C THR A 53 8.99 15.51 -11.73
N GLY A 54 8.39 16.08 -12.75
CA GLY A 54 8.18 15.34 -13.97
C GLY A 54 7.99 16.22 -15.21
N HIS A 55 8.15 15.57 -16.33
CA HIS A 55 7.95 16.14 -17.66
C HIS A 55 7.05 15.22 -18.47
N ILE A 56 6.20 15.80 -19.33
CA ILE A 56 5.24 15.08 -20.18
C ILE A 56 5.61 15.33 -21.64
N ALA A 57 6.10 14.29 -22.29
CA ALA A 57 6.30 14.29 -23.72
C ALA A 57 4.97 14.05 -24.45
N ASN A 58 4.82 14.59 -25.67
CA ASN A 58 3.66 14.42 -26.54
C ASN A 58 2.33 14.83 -25.88
N ARG A 59 2.36 15.88 -25.07
CA ARG A 59 1.17 16.37 -24.33
C ARG A 59 0.02 16.78 -25.23
N ASP A 60 0.30 17.21 -26.45
CA ASP A 60 -0.68 17.59 -27.47
C ASP A 60 -1.66 16.47 -27.83
N ILE A 61 -1.32 15.21 -27.56
CA ILE A 61 -2.20 14.04 -27.72
C ILE A 61 -3.40 14.13 -26.77
N TYR A 62 -3.20 14.66 -25.55
CA TYR A 62 -4.24 14.85 -24.53
C TYR A 62 -4.25 16.29 -24.00
N PRO A 63 -4.64 17.29 -24.84
CA PRO A 63 -4.52 18.71 -24.50
C PRO A 63 -5.39 19.13 -23.30
N ASN A 64 -6.42 18.33 -22.98
CA ASN A 64 -7.33 18.60 -21.85
C ASN A 64 -6.77 18.12 -20.50
N VAL A 65 -5.64 17.41 -20.46
CA VAL A 65 -5.00 17.05 -19.21
C VAL A 65 -4.23 18.26 -18.69
N THR A 66 -4.75 18.90 -17.66
CA THR A 66 -4.20 20.14 -17.09
C THR A 66 -3.47 19.91 -15.76
N GLU A 67 -3.58 18.70 -15.19
CA GLU A 67 -3.01 18.37 -13.89
C GLU A 67 -2.54 16.91 -13.82
N VAL A 68 -1.60 16.64 -12.92
CA VAL A 68 -1.18 15.31 -12.49
C VAL A 68 -1.52 15.19 -11.02
N GLY A 69 -2.04 14.04 -10.60
CA GLY A 69 -2.35 13.74 -9.21
C GLY A 69 -1.49 12.64 -8.64
N ILE A 70 -1.18 12.73 -7.35
CA ILE A 70 -0.66 11.61 -6.56
C ILE A 70 -1.62 11.31 -5.42
N THR A 71 -1.71 10.03 -5.05
CA THR A 71 -2.46 9.56 -3.89
C THR A 71 -1.48 8.91 -2.93
N ILE A 72 -1.49 9.40 -1.69
CA ILE A 72 -0.66 8.89 -0.61
C ILE A 72 -1.60 8.11 0.32
N PRO A 73 -1.53 6.78 0.35
CA PRO A 73 -2.40 5.99 1.22
C PRO A 73 -2.01 6.19 2.69
N PHE A 74 -3.03 6.37 3.54
CA PHE A 74 -2.90 6.43 5.00
C PHE A 74 -3.77 5.35 5.65
N TYR A 75 -3.45 4.96 6.88
CA TYR A 75 -4.19 3.94 7.63
C TYR A 75 -5.59 4.38 8.08
N ASP A 76 -5.87 5.70 8.11
CA ASP A 76 -7.10 6.29 8.61
C ASP A 76 -8.19 6.54 7.55
N ARG A 77 -8.05 5.96 6.36
CA ARG A 77 -8.93 6.16 5.20
C ARG A 77 -8.96 7.58 4.61
N VAL A 78 -8.13 8.48 5.08
CA VAL A 78 -7.98 9.80 4.46
C VAL A 78 -6.94 9.70 3.36
N ASP A 79 -7.40 9.47 2.13
CA ASP A 79 -6.55 9.57 0.95
C ASP A 79 -6.01 11.00 0.85
N ASN A 80 -4.73 11.17 1.11
CA ASN A 80 -4.09 12.45 0.86
C ASN A 80 -3.79 12.55 -0.64
N ARG A 81 -4.74 13.08 -1.39
CA ARG A 81 -4.55 13.38 -2.80
C ARG A 81 -3.92 14.76 -2.94
N GLN A 82 -2.78 14.81 -3.61
CA GLN A 82 -2.15 16.05 -4.02
C GLN A 82 -2.25 16.17 -5.54
N THR A 83 -2.45 17.38 -6.02
CA THR A 83 -2.55 17.68 -7.44
C THR A 83 -1.55 18.78 -7.81
N SER A 84 -0.81 18.58 -8.89
CA SER A 84 0.07 19.57 -9.49
C SER A 84 -0.47 19.99 -10.85
N LEU A 85 -0.60 21.30 -11.05
CA LEU A 85 -0.90 21.83 -12.39
C LEU A 85 0.29 21.58 -13.33
N ILE A 86 -0.02 21.30 -14.58
CA ILE A 86 0.98 21.14 -15.63
C ILE A 86 1.29 22.50 -16.21
N TYR A 87 2.53 22.95 -16.03
CA TYR A 87 3.03 24.19 -16.62
C TYR A 87 4.25 23.90 -17.50
N GLU A 88 4.23 24.32 -18.75
CA GLU A 88 5.29 24.04 -19.74
C GLU A 88 5.67 22.53 -19.77
N ASP A 89 4.64 21.68 -19.79
CA ASP A 89 4.75 20.21 -19.79
C ASP A 89 5.45 19.62 -18.54
N ARG A 90 5.53 20.38 -17.45
CA ARG A 90 6.16 19.98 -16.19
C ARG A 90 5.16 19.96 -15.05
N PHE A 91 5.44 19.11 -14.06
CA PHE A 91 4.71 19.02 -12.80
C PHE A 91 5.67 18.73 -11.63
N GLY A 92 5.19 18.92 -10.40
CA GLY A 92 6.02 18.63 -9.25
C GLY A 92 5.23 18.48 -7.95
N PHE A 93 5.76 17.65 -7.04
CA PHE A 93 5.21 17.39 -5.71
C PHE A 93 6.32 17.43 -4.67
N SER A 94 5.94 17.80 -3.46
CA SER A 94 6.73 17.59 -2.27
C SER A 94 5.95 16.70 -1.32
N VAL A 95 6.54 15.59 -0.93
CA VAL A 95 5.93 14.57 -0.07
C VAL A 95 6.80 14.41 1.17
N LEU A 96 6.19 14.28 2.34
CA LEU A 96 6.91 13.93 3.56
C LEU A 96 6.64 12.45 3.89
N PRO A 97 7.50 11.52 3.43
CA PRO A 97 7.19 10.10 3.46
C PRO A 97 7.44 9.40 4.79
N TYR A 98 7.92 10.05 5.84
CA TYR A 98 8.27 9.51 7.16
C TYR A 98 9.02 8.17 7.18
N ALA A 99 8.80 7.30 6.19
CA ALA A 99 9.45 6.01 5.95
C ALA A 99 9.40 5.70 4.45
N PRO A 100 10.23 4.78 3.95
CA PRO A 100 10.06 4.24 2.59
C PRO A 100 8.63 3.77 2.37
N ARG A 101 8.00 4.21 1.29
CA ARG A 101 6.61 3.91 1.00
C ARG A 101 6.30 3.87 -0.49
N THR A 102 5.19 3.23 -0.84
CA THR A 102 4.61 3.34 -2.17
C THR A 102 3.47 4.35 -2.19
N ILE A 103 3.43 5.16 -3.25
CA ILE A 103 2.34 6.10 -3.54
C ILE A 103 1.85 5.85 -4.96
N SER A 104 0.60 6.23 -5.27
CA SER A 104 0.06 6.12 -6.62
C SER A 104 0.11 7.46 -7.34
N MET A 105 0.54 7.46 -8.60
CA MET A 105 0.43 8.56 -9.56
C MET A 105 -0.47 8.09 -10.72
N ALA A 106 -1.66 7.60 -10.38
CA ALA A 106 -2.58 7.06 -11.37
C ALA A 106 -3.03 8.13 -12.39
N PRO A 107 -3.20 7.75 -13.65
CA PRO A 107 -3.10 6.40 -14.21
C PRO A 107 -1.70 6.01 -14.73
N TYR A 108 -0.65 6.75 -14.38
CA TYR A 108 0.67 6.62 -14.99
C TYR A 108 1.60 5.66 -14.25
N VAL A 109 1.60 5.72 -12.91
CA VAL A 109 2.44 4.89 -12.03
C VAL A 109 1.63 4.47 -10.82
N ASP A 110 1.35 3.19 -10.67
CA ASP A 110 0.56 2.68 -9.54
C ASP A 110 1.37 2.53 -8.25
N HIS A 111 2.66 2.30 -8.35
CA HIS A 111 3.54 2.02 -7.20
C HIS A 111 4.85 2.80 -7.30
N LEU A 112 4.76 4.12 -7.12
CA LEU A 112 5.94 4.98 -7.04
C LEU A 112 6.56 4.83 -5.65
N VAL A 113 7.78 4.31 -5.58
CA VAL A 113 8.54 4.19 -4.33
C VAL A 113 9.14 5.55 -3.99
N VAL A 114 8.91 5.99 -2.75
CA VAL A 114 9.40 7.27 -2.25
C VAL A 114 10.01 7.06 -0.86
N CYS A 115 11.28 7.44 -0.72
CA CYS A 115 12.01 7.41 0.55
C CYS A 115 12.27 8.84 1.07
N PRO A 116 12.46 9.03 2.38
CA PRO A 116 12.85 10.34 2.93
C PRO A 116 14.10 10.91 2.25
N GLY A 117 13.98 12.12 1.69
CA GLY A 117 15.08 12.81 1.01
C GLY A 117 15.32 12.42 -0.45
N ASP A 118 14.42 11.63 -1.05
CA ASP A 118 14.48 11.32 -2.48
C ASP A 118 14.27 12.56 -3.35
N SER A 119 14.87 12.54 -4.54
CA SER A 119 14.67 13.53 -5.60
C SER A 119 14.47 12.78 -6.91
N ILE A 120 13.20 12.47 -7.20
CA ILE A 120 12.81 11.61 -8.33
C ILE A 120 12.31 12.49 -9.46
N HIS A 121 12.84 12.26 -10.66
CA HIS A 121 12.29 12.84 -11.88
C HIS A 121 11.58 11.77 -12.71
N VAL A 122 10.33 12.06 -13.11
CA VAL A 122 9.42 11.16 -13.81
C VAL A 122 9.18 11.70 -15.23
N GLU A 123 9.60 10.94 -16.22
CA GLU A 123 9.28 11.22 -17.62
C GLU A 123 8.06 10.39 -18.03
N LEU A 124 6.98 11.09 -18.36
CA LEU A 124 5.76 10.50 -18.92
C LEU A 124 5.73 10.75 -20.43
N ASP A 125 5.27 9.76 -21.19
CA ASP A 125 5.04 9.93 -22.63
C ASP A 125 3.58 9.64 -22.96
N PHE A 126 2.83 10.65 -23.38
CA PHE A 126 1.42 10.49 -23.70
C PHE A 126 1.18 9.73 -25.01
N ALA A 127 2.20 9.56 -25.85
CA ALA A 127 2.12 8.65 -26.99
C ALA A 127 2.27 7.17 -26.55
N GLU A 128 2.91 6.91 -25.40
CA GLU A 128 3.19 5.59 -24.90
C GLU A 128 2.91 5.49 -23.39
N LEU A 129 1.64 5.63 -22.97
CA LEU A 129 1.16 5.69 -21.56
C LEU A 129 1.60 4.46 -20.75
N GLY A 130 2.32 3.61 -20.98
CA GLY A 130 2.88 2.52 -20.16
C GLY A 130 4.39 2.63 -20.00
N LYS A 131 5.03 3.58 -20.68
CA LYS A 131 6.48 3.77 -20.63
C LYS A 131 6.82 4.97 -19.77
N VAL A 132 7.10 4.71 -18.52
CA VAL A 132 7.58 5.72 -17.57
C VAL A 132 9.09 5.54 -17.39
N ARG A 133 9.82 6.64 -17.38
CA ARG A 133 11.25 6.65 -17.06
C ARG A 133 11.49 7.42 -15.78
N PHE A 134 12.44 6.93 -15.01
CA PHE A 134 12.84 7.55 -13.75
C PHE A 134 14.29 7.97 -13.81
N SER A 135 14.60 9.14 -13.21
CA SER A 135 15.96 9.62 -13.00
C SER A 135 16.09 10.34 -11.66
N GLY A 136 17.29 10.62 -11.21
CA GLY A 136 17.55 11.24 -9.89
C GLY A 136 17.71 10.24 -8.77
N ASN A 137 17.80 10.75 -7.53
CA ASN A 137 17.91 9.93 -6.32
C ASN A 137 16.57 9.23 -6.05
N GLY A 138 16.58 7.91 -5.86
CA GLY A 138 15.38 7.07 -5.72
C GLY A 138 14.89 6.45 -7.06
N ALA A 139 15.44 6.85 -8.20
CA ALA A 139 15.04 6.33 -9.51
C ALA A 139 15.27 4.82 -9.64
N GLU A 140 16.38 4.30 -9.15
CA GLU A 140 16.72 2.89 -9.22
C GLU A 140 15.69 2.01 -8.51
N ASN A 141 15.21 2.43 -7.33
CA ASN A 141 14.15 1.74 -6.61
C ASN A 141 12.86 1.67 -7.44
N ASN A 142 12.53 2.74 -8.16
CA ASN A 142 11.33 2.79 -9.00
C ASN A 142 11.44 1.90 -10.24
N VAL A 143 12.61 1.84 -10.89
CA VAL A 143 12.85 0.90 -12.00
C VAL A 143 12.72 -0.54 -11.51
N LYS A 144 13.35 -0.88 -10.39
CA LYS A 144 13.28 -2.24 -9.81
C LYS A 144 11.89 -2.58 -9.29
N MET A 145 11.16 -1.61 -8.72
CA MET A 145 9.78 -1.81 -8.31
C MET A 145 8.88 -2.15 -9.50
N ASN A 146 9.01 -1.45 -10.62
CA ASN A 146 8.29 -1.80 -11.84
C ASN A 146 8.63 -3.22 -12.33
N GLU A 147 9.91 -3.62 -12.28
CA GLU A 147 10.30 -4.98 -12.63
C GLU A 147 9.67 -6.01 -11.67
N PHE A 148 9.71 -5.75 -10.36
CA PHE A 148 9.06 -6.60 -9.36
C PHE A 148 7.57 -6.70 -9.60
N HIS A 149 6.87 -5.59 -9.85
CA HIS A 149 5.43 -5.57 -10.13
C HIS A 149 5.07 -6.37 -11.37
N MET A 150 5.82 -6.26 -12.45
CA MET A 150 5.62 -7.09 -13.65
C MET A 150 5.69 -8.59 -13.31
N TYR A 151 6.62 -9.00 -12.44
CA TYR A 151 6.72 -10.39 -11.98
C TYR A 151 5.59 -10.78 -11.02
N TYR A 152 5.25 -9.92 -10.08
CA TYR A 152 4.30 -10.20 -9.03
C TYR A 152 2.87 -10.23 -9.57
N TYR A 153 2.46 -9.23 -10.34
CA TYR A 153 1.09 -9.13 -10.86
C TYR A 153 0.77 -10.12 -11.97
N LEU A 154 1.72 -10.54 -12.78
CA LEU A 154 1.50 -11.61 -13.75
C LEU A 154 1.17 -12.96 -13.09
N SER A 155 1.43 -13.10 -11.80
CA SER A 155 1.11 -14.29 -11.00
C SER A 155 0.09 -14.01 -9.88
N HIS A 156 -0.65 -12.90 -9.96
CA HIS A 156 -1.55 -12.40 -8.91
C HIS A 156 -2.91 -13.11 -8.89
N ASP A 157 -2.87 -14.42 -9.00
CA ASP A 157 -4.03 -15.32 -8.90
C ASP A 157 -4.15 -15.88 -7.47
N TRP A 158 -4.31 -14.97 -6.49
CA TRP A 158 -4.50 -15.38 -5.11
C TRP A 158 -5.75 -16.24 -4.94
N PRO A 159 -5.66 -17.35 -4.15
CA PRO A 159 -6.83 -18.10 -3.76
C PRO A 159 -7.91 -17.21 -3.12
N SER A 160 -9.16 -17.45 -3.45
CA SER A 160 -10.30 -16.68 -2.94
C SER A 160 -11.48 -17.61 -2.68
N HIS A 161 -12.29 -17.29 -1.66
CA HIS A 161 -13.55 -17.99 -1.40
C HIS A 161 -14.52 -17.93 -2.59
N GLY A 162 -14.38 -16.95 -3.48
CA GLY A 162 -15.15 -16.80 -4.73
C GLY A 162 -14.61 -17.62 -5.91
N ASN A 163 -13.55 -18.41 -5.74
CA ASN A 163 -13.10 -19.31 -6.79
C ASN A 163 -14.05 -20.52 -6.91
N TYR A 164 -14.52 -20.78 -8.14
CA TYR A 164 -15.38 -21.92 -8.48
C TYR A 164 -14.68 -22.82 -9.47
N GLU A 165 -14.99 -24.12 -9.37
CA GLU A 165 -14.66 -25.14 -10.36
C GLU A 165 -15.95 -25.68 -10.96
N VAL A 166 -15.87 -26.25 -12.15
CA VAL A 166 -17.01 -26.90 -12.79
C VAL A 166 -16.94 -28.40 -12.46
N ALA A 167 -17.92 -28.90 -11.74
CA ALA A 167 -18.06 -30.35 -11.47
C ALA A 167 -18.33 -31.14 -12.75
N ALA A 168 -18.20 -32.48 -12.67
CA ALA A 168 -18.38 -33.36 -13.82
C ALA A 168 -19.80 -33.30 -14.43
N ASP A 169 -20.80 -32.89 -13.67
CA ASP A 169 -22.19 -32.69 -14.10
C ASP A 169 -22.44 -31.26 -14.64
N GLY A 170 -21.41 -30.40 -14.73
CA GLY A 170 -21.50 -29.02 -15.20
C GLY A 170 -21.93 -28.02 -14.15
N THR A 171 -22.14 -28.42 -12.88
CA THR A 171 -22.49 -27.49 -11.81
C THR A 171 -21.27 -26.72 -11.29
N PRO A 172 -21.39 -25.40 -10.98
CA PRO A 172 -20.32 -24.67 -10.32
C PRO A 172 -20.24 -25.07 -8.84
N VAL A 173 -19.07 -25.50 -8.40
CA VAL A 173 -18.75 -25.81 -7.00
C VAL A 173 -17.64 -24.91 -6.51
N ARG A 174 -17.66 -24.53 -5.24
CA ARG A 174 -16.54 -23.75 -4.66
C ARG A 174 -15.27 -24.59 -4.69
N LYS A 175 -14.19 -24.00 -5.21
CA LYS A 175 -12.87 -24.62 -5.24
C LYS A 175 -12.35 -24.88 -3.82
N TYR A 176 -12.53 -23.92 -2.93
CA TYR A 176 -12.18 -24.04 -1.50
C TYR A 176 -13.48 -24.22 -0.72
N LYS A 177 -13.70 -25.42 -0.17
CA LYS A 177 -14.97 -25.81 0.44
C LYS A 177 -15.17 -25.24 1.84
N ASP A 178 -14.06 -24.99 2.53
CA ASP A 178 -13.99 -24.57 3.93
C ASP A 178 -12.80 -23.63 4.17
N ALA A 179 -12.77 -23.01 5.36
CA ALA A 179 -11.71 -22.12 5.78
C ALA A 179 -10.33 -22.78 5.81
N ALA A 180 -10.26 -24.08 6.15
CA ALA A 180 -9.03 -24.85 6.18
C ALA A 180 -8.39 -24.94 4.79
N SER A 181 -9.16 -25.38 3.79
CA SER A 181 -8.68 -25.54 2.41
C SER A 181 -8.24 -24.21 1.78
N LEU A 182 -8.97 -23.12 2.05
CA LEU A 182 -8.57 -21.77 1.60
C LEU A 182 -7.28 -21.31 2.31
N SER A 183 -7.20 -21.47 3.63
CA SER A 183 -6.04 -21.06 4.41
C SER A 183 -4.76 -21.75 3.95
N GLU A 184 -4.84 -23.06 3.68
CA GLU A 184 -3.69 -23.83 3.19
C GLU A 184 -3.26 -23.35 1.79
N ALA A 185 -4.21 -23.19 0.86
CA ALA A 185 -3.91 -22.68 -0.48
C ALA A 185 -3.30 -21.27 -0.45
N LEU A 186 -3.75 -20.40 0.48
CA LEU A 186 -3.15 -19.07 0.66
C LEU A 186 -1.73 -19.14 1.22
N LYS A 187 -1.43 -20.05 2.15
CA LYS A 187 -0.08 -20.28 2.68
C LYS A 187 0.87 -20.78 1.60
N GLU A 188 0.43 -21.73 0.77
CA GLU A 188 1.22 -22.22 -0.36
C GLU A 188 1.52 -21.07 -1.34
N LYS A 189 0.54 -20.21 -1.62
CA LYS A 189 0.71 -19.07 -2.50
C LYS A 189 1.64 -18.01 -1.91
N LEU A 190 1.56 -17.75 -0.60
CA LEU A 190 2.50 -16.88 0.12
C LEU A 190 3.94 -17.40 -0.02
N ALA A 191 4.16 -18.69 0.25
CA ALA A 191 5.48 -19.31 0.11
C ALA A 191 6.01 -19.20 -1.33
N TYR A 192 5.15 -19.38 -2.31
CA TYR A 192 5.50 -19.20 -3.73
C TYR A 192 5.95 -17.76 -4.02
N HIS A 193 5.18 -16.74 -3.58
CA HIS A 193 5.55 -15.34 -3.83
C HIS A 193 6.81 -14.92 -3.09
N LEU A 194 7.00 -15.36 -1.84
CA LEU A 194 8.24 -15.10 -1.10
C LEU A 194 9.44 -15.75 -1.76
N SER A 195 9.32 -16.97 -2.29
CA SER A 195 10.42 -17.61 -3.03
C SER A 195 10.78 -16.84 -4.31
N ARG A 196 9.80 -16.25 -4.98
CA ARG A 196 10.04 -15.39 -6.15
C ARG A 196 10.69 -14.06 -5.76
N LEU A 197 10.31 -13.49 -4.64
CA LEU A 197 10.97 -12.30 -4.10
C LEU A 197 12.45 -12.59 -3.80
N GLU A 198 12.77 -13.73 -3.18
CA GLU A 198 14.18 -14.12 -2.95
C GLU A 198 14.97 -14.27 -4.26
N ALA A 199 14.35 -14.83 -5.30
CA ALA A 199 14.98 -14.91 -6.63
C ALA A 199 15.22 -13.51 -7.22
N PHE A 200 14.24 -12.61 -7.11
CA PHE A 200 14.36 -11.22 -7.56
C PHE A 200 15.47 -10.48 -6.81
N ILE A 201 15.53 -10.61 -5.48
CA ILE A 201 16.58 -10.00 -4.65
C ILE A 201 17.96 -10.48 -5.08
N LYS A 202 18.11 -11.79 -5.32
CA LYS A 202 19.38 -12.38 -5.76
C LYS A 202 19.81 -11.92 -7.15
N GLU A 203 18.86 -11.72 -8.07
CA GLU A 203 19.13 -11.33 -9.44
C GLU A 203 19.34 -9.82 -9.59
N LYS A 204 18.47 -9.02 -8.97
CA LYS A 204 18.37 -7.57 -9.20
C LYS A 204 19.07 -6.72 -8.14
N HIS A 205 19.41 -7.30 -6.99
CA HIS A 205 20.07 -6.60 -5.89
C HIS A 205 19.37 -5.28 -5.52
N PRO A 206 18.05 -5.31 -5.15
CA PRO A 206 17.34 -4.11 -4.75
C PRO A 206 17.94 -3.49 -3.48
N SER A 207 17.60 -2.24 -3.18
CA SER A 207 17.91 -1.64 -1.89
C SER A 207 17.18 -2.38 -0.76
N LYS A 208 17.68 -2.26 0.48
CA LYS A 208 17.03 -2.88 1.65
C LYS A 208 15.63 -2.34 1.89
N GLU A 209 15.43 -1.06 1.59
CA GLU A 209 14.13 -0.39 1.69
C GLU A 209 13.15 -0.99 0.69
N LEU A 210 13.57 -1.20 -0.56
CA LEU A 210 12.74 -1.80 -1.59
C LEU A 210 12.45 -3.28 -1.28
N GLU A 211 13.44 -4.04 -0.79
CA GLU A 211 13.24 -5.42 -0.33
C GLU A 211 12.16 -5.49 0.76
N ALA A 212 12.26 -4.62 1.77
CA ALA A 212 11.31 -4.56 2.87
C ALA A 212 9.90 -4.19 2.38
N LEU A 213 9.78 -3.21 1.47
CA LEU A 213 8.50 -2.83 0.86
C LEU A 213 7.85 -4.00 0.11
N CYS A 214 8.60 -4.66 -0.78
CA CYS A 214 8.10 -5.80 -1.56
C CYS A 214 7.65 -6.96 -0.66
N ARG A 215 8.41 -7.27 0.39
CA ARG A 215 8.07 -8.33 1.34
C ARG A 215 6.78 -8.01 2.09
N LYS A 216 6.67 -6.80 2.66
CA LYS A 216 5.46 -6.37 3.35
C LYS A 216 4.24 -6.31 2.44
N GLU A 217 4.41 -5.95 1.18
CA GLU A 217 3.33 -5.93 0.20
C GLU A 217 2.76 -7.34 -0.03
N ILE A 218 3.62 -8.34 -0.24
CA ILE A 218 3.21 -9.75 -0.39
C ILE A 218 2.48 -10.24 0.87
N GLU A 219 3.04 -9.96 2.04
CA GLU A 219 2.45 -10.40 3.31
C GLU A 219 1.14 -9.68 3.62
N ALA A 220 1.02 -8.39 3.29
CA ALA A 220 -0.22 -7.64 3.44
C ALA A 220 -1.34 -8.17 2.54
N ASP A 221 -1.03 -8.51 1.28
CA ASP A 221 -1.97 -9.16 0.37
C ASP A 221 -2.44 -10.51 0.91
N TYR A 222 -1.49 -11.33 1.40
CA TYR A 222 -1.83 -12.61 2.02
C TYR A 222 -2.85 -12.45 3.16
N TYR A 223 -2.56 -11.58 4.13
CA TYR A 223 -3.47 -11.38 5.27
C TYR A 223 -4.79 -10.75 4.86
N SER A 224 -4.79 -9.82 3.90
CA SER A 224 -6.02 -9.23 3.37
C SER A 224 -6.92 -10.30 2.75
N ARG A 225 -6.37 -11.20 1.92
CA ARG A 225 -7.10 -12.30 1.30
C ARG A 225 -7.57 -13.34 2.31
N LEU A 226 -6.73 -13.66 3.29
CA LEU A 226 -7.08 -14.58 4.38
C LEU A 226 -8.28 -14.03 5.17
N ILE A 227 -8.22 -12.80 5.65
CA ILE A 227 -9.31 -12.19 6.44
C ILE A 227 -10.61 -12.14 5.64
N GLN A 228 -10.57 -11.65 4.39
CA GLN A 228 -11.75 -11.59 3.53
C GLN A 228 -12.39 -12.96 3.31
N GLY A 229 -11.56 -13.98 3.08
CA GLY A 229 -12.04 -15.35 2.91
C GLY A 229 -12.65 -15.92 4.19
N LEU A 230 -11.96 -15.77 5.31
CA LEU A 230 -12.42 -16.26 6.62
C LEU A 230 -13.73 -15.59 7.04
N LEU A 231 -13.91 -14.28 6.81
CA LEU A 231 -15.17 -13.58 7.08
C LEU A 231 -16.33 -14.19 6.29
N SER A 232 -16.09 -14.63 5.06
CA SER A 232 -17.13 -15.27 4.25
C SER A 232 -17.56 -16.64 4.79
N TYR A 233 -16.63 -17.44 5.32
CA TYR A 233 -16.94 -18.72 5.97
C TYR A 233 -17.58 -18.52 7.35
N LYS A 234 -17.11 -17.54 8.11
CA LYS A 234 -17.71 -17.16 9.39
C LYS A 234 -19.17 -16.73 9.24
N ASN A 235 -19.48 -15.93 8.21
CA ASN A 235 -20.86 -15.55 7.88
C ASN A 235 -21.72 -16.75 7.46
N ALA A 236 -21.12 -17.83 6.98
CA ALA A 236 -21.78 -19.09 6.70
C ALA A 236 -21.91 -20.02 7.93
N GLY A 237 -21.44 -19.58 9.11
CA GLY A 237 -21.53 -20.31 10.37
C GLY A 237 -20.34 -21.22 10.69
N GLU A 238 -19.22 -21.11 9.97
CA GLU A 238 -18.01 -21.89 10.23
C GLU A 238 -17.18 -21.23 11.35
N ASP A 239 -16.60 -22.01 12.24
CA ASP A 239 -15.61 -21.52 13.22
C ASP A 239 -14.25 -21.33 12.54
N VAL A 240 -13.80 -20.08 12.52
CA VAL A 240 -12.58 -19.67 11.84
C VAL A 240 -11.50 -19.12 12.79
N THR A 241 -11.70 -19.26 14.10
CA THR A 241 -10.86 -18.64 15.14
C THR A 241 -9.41 -19.14 15.17
N ASP A 242 -9.17 -20.36 14.68
CA ASP A 242 -7.84 -20.96 14.64
C ASP A 242 -6.99 -20.52 13.45
N TYR A 243 -7.58 -19.87 12.44
CA TYR A 243 -6.87 -19.55 11.19
C TYR A 243 -6.23 -18.17 11.16
N PHE A 244 -6.74 -17.23 11.95
CA PHE A 244 -6.20 -15.85 12.00
C PHE A 244 -6.35 -15.22 13.38
N ARG A 245 -5.28 -14.55 13.82
CA ARG A 245 -5.28 -13.67 15.00
C ARG A 245 -4.66 -12.33 14.60
N VAL A 246 -5.24 -11.24 15.07
CA VAL A 246 -4.76 -9.87 14.74
C VAL A 246 -3.26 -9.67 15.04
N LYS A 247 -2.74 -10.33 16.09
CA LYS A 247 -1.31 -10.29 16.44
C LYS A 247 -0.39 -10.86 15.36
N ASP A 248 -0.90 -11.76 14.49
CA ASP A 248 -0.10 -12.41 13.46
C ASP A 248 0.27 -11.43 12.34
N ALA A 249 -0.59 -10.43 12.09
CA ALA A 249 -0.35 -9.33 11.14
C ALA A 249 0.27 -8.07 11.79
N ALA A 250 0.42 -8.03 13.12
CA ALA A 250 0.83 -6.82 13.84
C ALA A 250 2.21 -6.29 13.42
N GLY A 251 3.14 -7.18 13.06
CA GLY A 251 4.49 -6.80 12.61
C GLY A 251 4.51 -6.01 11.30
N LEU A 252 3.46 -6.14 10.47
CA LEU A 252 3.35 -5.40 9.21
C LEU A 252 3.12 -3.90 9.41
N PHE A 253 2.59 -3.51 10.56
CA PHE A 253 2.34 -2.10 10.90
C PHE A 253 3.54 -1.42 11.58
N SER A 254 4.73 -2.03 11.53
CA SER A 254 5.96 -1.35 11.96
C SER A 254 6.26 -0.15 11.04
N PRO A 255 6.79 0.96 11.59
CA PRO A 255 6.96 2.21 10.85
C PRO A 255 8.17 2.24 9.90
N ASP A 256 8.89 1.13 9.75
CA ASP A 256 10.11 1.03 8.95
C ASP A 256 9.87 1.13 7.44
N CYS A 257 8.72 0.66 6.94
CA CYS A 257 8.26 0.90 5.57
C CYS A 257 6.74 0.73 5.44
N MET A 258 6.14 1.36 4.42
CA MET A 258 4.68 1.48 4.26
C MET A 258 4.24 1.21 2.81
N PRO A 259 4.03 -0.04 2.40
CA PRO A 259 3.42 -0.34 1.12
C PRO A 259 1.94 0.09 1.09
N SER A 260 1.43 0.44 -0.09
CA SER A 260 0.09 1.00 -0.27
C SER A 260 -1.04 0.07 0.16
N ASN A 261 -0.86 -1.25 0.01
CA ASN A 261 -1.87 -2.24 0.35
C ASN A 261 -2.04 -2.49 1.86
N LEU A 262 -1.18 -1.93 2.72
CA LEU A 262 -1.42 -1.94 4.18
C LEU A 262 -2.73 -1.23 4.57
N PHE A 263 -3.19 -0.28 3.77
CA PHE A 263 -4.49 0.35 3.97
C PHE A 263 -5.64 -0.68 3.86
N GLU A 264 -5.64 -1.51 2.81
CA GLU A 264 -6.63 -2.56 2.64
C GLU A 264 -6.58 -3.57 3.80
N LEU A 265 -5.37 -3.97 4.20
CA LEU A 265 -5.19 -4.87 5.35
C LEU A 265 -5.74 -4.25 6.63
N SER A 266 -5.46 -2.97 6.91
CA SER A 266 -6.01 -2.26 8.08
C SER A 266 -7.54 -2.27 8.08
N SER A 267 -8.16 -1.98 6.93
CA SER A 267 -9.60 -2.03 6.76
C SER A 267 -10.18 -3.43 7.04
N ASN A 268 -9.54 -4.47 6.52
CA ASN A 268 -9.95 -5.86 6.73
C ASN A 268 -9.83 -6.29 8.20
N ILE A 269 -8.76 -5.88 8.90
CA ILE A 269 -8.60 -6.12 10.33
C ILE A 269 -9.68 -5.42 11.14
N ASN A 270 -10.02 -4.16 10.81
CA ASN A 270 -11.10 -3.45 11.47
C ASN A 270 -12.45 -4.17 11.28
N TYR A 271 -12.72 -4.65 10.07
CA TYR A 271 -13.92 -5.46 9.79
C TYR A 271 -13.93 -6.76 10.58
N TRP A 272 -12.80 -7.45 10.70
CA TRP A 272 -12.65 -8.65 11.50
C TRP A 272 -12.96 -8.39 12.97
N LEU A 273 -12.40 -7.32 13.53
CA LEU A 273 -12.63 -6.93 14.94
C LEU A 273 -14.09 -6.56 15.21
N LEU A 274 -14.72 -5.82 14.29
CA LEU A 274 -16.13 -5.46 14.41
C LEU A 274 -17.06 -6.67 14.40
N HIS A 275 -16.70 -7.73 13.67
CA HIS A 275 -17.47 -8.98 13.65
C HIS A 275 -17.44 -9.77 14.97
N ASP A 276 -16.44 -9.54 15.82
CA ASP A 276 -16.28 -10.18 17.14
C ASP A 276 -16.79 -9.30 18.30
N MET A 277 -17.22 -8.08 18.00
CA MET A 277 -17.74 -7.14 19.00
C MET A 277 -19.25 -7.29 19.17
N ASP A 278 -19.74 -6.95 20.37
CA ASP A 278 -21.16 -6.74 20.58
C ASP A 278 -21.69 -5.66 19.61
N PRO A 279 -22.87 -5.82 19.00
CA PRO A 279 -23.42 -4.86 18.04
C PRO A 279 -23.52 -3.42 18.57
N GLU A 280 -23.78 -3.22 19.88
CA GLU A 280 -23.82 -1.89 20.50
C GLU A 280 -22.41 -1.29 20.61
N GLU A 281 -21.40 -2.11 20.97
CA GLU A 281 -20.00 -1.69 21.04
C GLU A 281 -19.45 -1.36 19.65
N ALA A 282 -19.81 -2.14 18.63
CA ALA A 282 -19.44 -1.89 17.23
C ALA A 282 -20.04 -0.59 16.68
N ALA A 283 -21.33 -0.30 17.03
CA ALA A 283 -22.00 0.94 16.64
C ALA A 283 -21.35 2.17 17.26
N LEU A 284 -20.92 2.10 18.52
CA LEU A 284 -20.20 3.18 19.20
C LEU A 284 -18.83 3.45 18.56
N MET A 285 -18.07 2.40 18.20
CA MET A 285 -16.79 2.58 17.51
C MET A 285 -16.94 3.18 16.12
N MET A 286 -18.01 2.87 15.40
CA MET A 286 -18.29 3.48 14.09
C MET A 286 -18.72 4.94 14.21
N ALA A 287 -19.44 5.31 15.27
CA ALA A 287 -19.88 6.68 15.51
C ALA A 287 -18.73 7.63 15.92
N ASP A 288 -17.72 7.13 16.63
CA ASP A 288 -16.55 7.93 17.03
C ASP A 288 -15.56 8.19 15.87
N ASN A 289 -15.72 7.52 14.72
CA ASN A 289 -14.87 7.67 13.53
C ASN A 289 -15.53 8.46 12.38
N THR A 290 -16.69 9.07 12.61
CA THR A 290 -17.37 9.98 11.67
C THR A 290 -17.30 11.42 12.13
#